data_3f1c1fe143f1b589c0f5bda69c7633c4
#
_entry.id   3f1c1fe143f1b589c0f5bda69c7633c4
#
_cell.length_a   1.000
_cell.length_b   1.000
_cell.length_c   1.000
_cell.angle_alpha   90.00
_cell.angle_beta   90.00
_cell.angle_gamma   90.00
#
_symmetry.space_group_name_H-M   'P 1'
#
loop_
_entity.id
_entity.type
_entity.pdbx_description
1 polymer ?
#
loop_
_entity_poly.entity_id
_entity_poly.type
_entity_poly.pdbx_seq_one_letter_code
_entity_poly.pdbx_strand_id
1 'polypeptide(L)'
;MSDIQIAVQEQPFDQNAVYQWLSEQHSVGATVIFVGKVRDLNLGDEVSSLYLEHYPAMTEKALREIVEQAEARWDIQRVSVIHRVGLLHTGDEIVLVGISSAHRGDAYHANEFIMDFLKSKAPFWKKEQTNQGERWIEARESDKEALSKW
;
A
#
# COMPACT_ATOMS: atom_id res chain seq x y z
N MET A 1 10.45 -18.32 6.32
CA MET A 1 9.03 -17.93 6.18
C MET A 1 8.78 -16.65 6.92
N SER A 2 8.15 -15.67 6.30
CA SER A 2 7.84 -14.40 6.95
C SER A 2 6.46 -14.44 7.60
N ASP A 3 6.26 -13.59 8.61
CA ASP A 3 4.94 -13.32 9.16
C ASP A 3 4.28 -12.23 8.36
N ILE A 4 3.03 -12.43 7.98
CA ILE A 4 2.29 -11.54 7.09
C ILE A 4 1.03 -11.05 7.78
N GLN A 5 0.83 -9.72 7.78
CA GLN A 5 -0.42 -9.08 8.18
C GLN A 5 -0.99 -8.36 6.96
N ILE A 6 -2.20 -8.71 6.57
CA ILE A 6 -2.92 -8.03 5.48
C ILE A 6 -4.28 -7.63 6.00
N ALA A 7 -4.63 -6.37 5.87
CA ALA A 7 -5.94 -5.85 6.25
C ALA A 7 -6.47 -4.88 5.20
N VAL A 8 -7.75 -5.02 4.89
CA VAL A 8 -8.51 -4.07 4.07
C VAL A 8 -9.64 -3.58 4.97
N GLN A 9 -9.66 -2.28 5.27
CA GLN A 9 -10.51 -1.75 6.32
C GLN A 9 -10.93 -0.30 6.06
N GLU A 10 -12.01 0.13 6.66
CA GLU A 10 -12.42 1.53 6.60
C GLU A 10 -11.72 2.39 7.66
N GLN A 11 -11.37 1.80 8.80
CA GLN A 11 -10.80 2.50 9.94
C GLN A 11 -9.35 2.92 9.68
N PRO A 12 -8.89 3.99 10.34
CA PRO A 12 -7.49 4.36 10.36
C PRO A 12 -6.62 3.24 10.94
N PHE A 13 -5.34 3.26 10.61
CA PHE A 13 -4.37 2.32 11.17
C PHE A 13 -3.40 3.07 12.09
N ASP A 14 -2.80 2.31 13.01
CA ASP A 14 -1.80 2.83 13.95
C ASP A 14 -0.40 2.48 13.46
N GLN A 15 0.28 3.45 12.88
CA GLN A 15 1.63 3.28 12.32
C GLN A 15 2.63 2.84 13.40
N ASN A 16 2.51 3.37 14.60
CA ASN A 16 3.43 3.05 15.67
C ASN A 16 3.32 1.60 16.11
N ALA A 17 2.09 1.09 16.22
CA ALA A 17 1.85 -0.31 16.53
C ALA A 17 2.41 -1.23 15.44
N VAL A 18 2.24 -0.84 14.17
CA VAL A 18 2.80 -1.60 13.05
C VAL A 18 4.33 -1.62 13.10
N TYR A 19 4.94 -0.46 13.34
CA TYR A 19 6.40 -0.37 13.47
C TYR A 19 6.92 -1.27 14.58
N GLN A 20 6.28 -1.24 15.75
CA GLN A 20 6.70 -2.06 16.89
C GLN A 20 6.63 -3.55 16.56
N TRP A 21 5.55 -3.98 15.91
CA TRP A 21 5.40 -5.36 15.49
C TRP A 21 6.45 -5.79 14.46
N LEU A 22 6.68 -4.96 13.44
CA LEU A 22 7.69 -5.23 12.41
C LEU A 22 9.10 -5.36 12.99
N SER A 23 9.41 -4.55 13.99
CA SER A 23 10.76 -4.39 14.54
C SER A 23 11.00 -5.20 15.81
N GLU A 24 10.05 -6.02 16.22
CA GLU A 24 10.07 -6.72 17.51
C GLU A 24 11.24 -7.68 17.66
N GLN A 25 11.60 -8.40 16.63
CA GLN A 25 12.64 -9.42 16.68
C GLN A 25 14.04 -8.81 16.59
N HIS A 26 14.98 -9.31 17.39
CA HIS A 26 16.35 -8.78 17.41
C HIS A 26 17.14 -9.09 16.14
N SER A 27 16.66 -10.00 15.31
CA SER A 27 17.24 -10.29 13.99
C SER A 27 16.93 -9.23 12.94
N VAL A 28 16.01 -8.31 13.23
CA VAL A 28 15.66 -7.21 12.31
C VAL A 28 16.75 -6.16 12.33
N GLY A 29 17.35 -5.90 11.17
CA GLY A 29 18.33 -4.82 10.99
C GLY A 29 17.75 -3.60 10.29
N ALA A 30 16.59 -3.74 9.62
CA ALA A 30 15.97 -2.66 8.88
C ALA A 30 14.45 -2.80 8.85
N THR A 31 13.77 -1.69 9.02
CA THR A 31 12.31 -1.59 8.88
C THR A 31 12.02 -0.43 7.95
N VAL A 32 11.27 -0.69 6.87
CA VAL A 32 10.86 0.33 5.90
C VAL A 32 9.35 0.37 5.87
N ILE A 33 8.79 1.55 6.13
CA ILE A 33 7.35 1.77 6.10
C ILE A 33 7.03 2.87 5.11
N PHE A 34 6.12 2.58 4.20
CA PHE A 34 5.52 3.57 3.31
C PHE A 34 4.09 3.84 3.76
N VAL A 35 3.70 5.10 3.79
CA VAL A 35 2.33 5.52 4.04
C VAL A 35 1.90 6.45 2.91
N GLY A 36 0.80 6.10 2.25
CA GLY A 36 0.19 6.95 1.23
C GLY A 36 -1.00 7.70 1.80
N LYS A 37 -1.19 8.94 1.31
CA LYS A 37 -2.26 9.84 1.79
C LYS A 37 -3.07 10.38 0.63
N VAL A 38 -4.28 10.84 0.92
CA VAL A 38 -5.10 11.58 -0.03
C VAL A 38 -4.52 12.98 -0.16
N ARG A 39 -3.99 13.32 -1.34
CA ARG A 39 -3.47 14.65 -1.63
C ARG A 39 -4.60 15.63 -1.92
N ASP A 40 -4.34 16.90 -1.70
CA ASP A 40 -5.29 17.99 -1.98
C ASP A 40 -5.35 18.40 -3.45
N LEU A 41 -4.46 17.85 -4.30
CA LEU A 41 -4.36 18.20 -5.72
C LEU A 41 -4.09 16.95 -6.55
N ASN A 42 -4.84 16.78 -7.63
CA ASN A 42 -4.60 15.71 -8.60
C ASN A 42 -4.98 16.19 -10.01
N LEU A 43 -4.11 15.95 -10.99
CA LEU A 43 -4.30 16.35 -12.37
C LEU A 43 -4.65 17.84 -12.52
N GLY A 44 -4.08 18.69 -11.65
CA GLY A 44 -4.31 20.13 -11.64
C GLY A 44 -5.59 20.59 -10.93
N ASP A 45 -6.42 19.67 -10.43
CA ASP A 45 -7.67 19.97 -9.76
C ASP A 45 -7.57 19.75 -8.25
N GLU A 46 -8.28 20.57 -7.48
CA GLU A 46 -8.40 20.40 -6.03
C GLU A 46 -9.24 19.17 -5.70
N VAL A 47 -8.75 18.34 -4.80
CA VAL A 47 -9.41 17.12 -4.34
C VAL A 47 -9.87 17.30 -2.91
N SER A 48 -11.15 17.06 -2.65
CA SER A 48 -11.71 17.12 -1.30
C SER A 48 -11.89 15.75 -0.67
N SER A 49 -12.16 14.74 -1.47
CA SER A 49 -12.34 13.36 -0.99
C SER A 49 -12.03 12.34 -2.07
N LEU A 50 -11.82 11.12 -1.61
CA LEU A 50 -11.57 9.96 -2.44
C LEU A 50 -12.42 8.80 -1.91
N TYR A 51 -13.18 8.16 -2.79
CA TYR A 51 -13.92 6.95 -2.45
C TYR A 51 -13.22 5.74 -3.07
N LEU A 52 -12.90 4.75 -2.23
CA LEU A 52 -12.30 3.51 -2.69
C LEU A 52 -13.29 2.36 -2.57
N GLU A 53 -13.52 1.68 -3.68
CA GLU A 53 -14.35 0.50 -3.75
C GLU A 53 -13.49 -0.73 -4.01
N HIS A 54 -13.90 -1.87 -3.46
CA HIS A 54 -13.14 -3.12 -3.58
C HIS A 54 -14.07 -4.33 -3.51
N TYR A 55 -13.54 -5.49 -3.88
CA TYR A 55 -14.18 -6.79 -3.67
C TYR A 55 -13.40 -7.53 -2.57
N PRO A 56 -13.95 -7.66 -1.34
CA PRO A 56 -13.16 -8.08 -0.19
C PRO A 56 -12.31 -9.33 -0.38
N ALA A 57 -12.92 -10.44 -0.79
CA ALA A 57 -12.18 -11.69 -0.94
C ALA A 57 -11.12 -11.63 -2.04
N MET A 58 -11.43 -10.99 -3.17
CA MET A 58 -10.49 -10.84 -4.29
C MET A 58 -9.35 -9.91 -3.93
N THR A 59 -9.64 -8.84 -3.22
CA THR A 59 -8.62 -7.86 -2.82
C THR A 59 -7.61 -8.48 -1.88
N GLU A 60 -8.07 -9.17 -0.83
CA GLU A 60 -7.17 -9.83 0.11
C GLU A 60 -6.30 -10.87 -0.57
N LYS A 61 -6.90 -11.66 -1.47
CA LYS A 61 -6.17 -12.66 -2.24
C LYS A 61 -5.10 -12.01 -3.12
N ALA A 62 -5.44 -10.94 -3.82
CA ALA A 62 -4.50 -10.22 -4.68
C ALA A 62 -3.33 -9.65 -3.88
N LEU A 63 -3.61 -9.04 -2.73
CA LEU A 63 -2.56 -8.50 -1.85
C LEU A 63 -1.64 -9.61 -1.32
N ARG A 64 -2.20 -10.75 -0.94
CA ARG A 64 -1.41 -11.89 -0.47
C ARG A 64 -0.50 -12.43 -1.57
N GLU A 65 -1.00 -12.56 -2.79
CA GLU A 65 -0.20 -13.00 -3.93
C GLU A 65 0.97 -12.05 -4.21
N ILE A 66 0.74 -10.74 -4.12
CA ILE A 66 1.79 -9.73 -4.28
C ILE A 66 2.87 -9.91 -3.21
N VAL A 67 2.47 -10.07 -1.95
CA VAL A 67 3.40 -10.27 -0.84
C VAL A 67 4.19 -11.57 -1.00
N GLU A 68 3.53 -12.65 -1.38
CA GLU A 68 4.20 -13.93 -1.60
C GLU A 68 5.24 -13.85 -2.72
N GLN A 69 4.98 -13.10 -3.78
CA GLN A 69 5.96 -12.86 -4.83
C GLN A 69 7.17 -12.08 -4.31
N ALA A 70 6.95 -11.11 -3.44
CA ALA A 70 8.05 -10.37 -2.81
C ALA A 70 8.88 -11.29 -1.91
N GLU A 71 8.24 -12.16 -1.14
CA GLU A 71 8.94 -13.14 -0.29
C GLU A 71 9.80 -14.11 -1.09
N ALA A 72 9.39 -14.44 -2.30
CA ALA A 72 10.15 -15.32 -3.18
C ALA A 72 11.43 -14.66 -3.71
N ARG A 73 11.51 -13.32 -3.71
CA ARG A 73 12.62 -12.57 -4.27
C ARG A 73 13.60 -12.04 -3.23
N TRP A 74 13.11 -11.69 -2.05
CA TRP A 74 13.93 -11.05 -1.02
C TRP A 74 13.74 -11.70 0.34
N ASP A 75 14.76 -11.56 1.18
CA ASP A 75 14.75 -12.07 2.55
C ASP A 75 13.94 -11.10 3.43
N ILE A 76 12.70 -11.47 3.71
CA ILE A 76 11.75 -10.67 4.48
C ILE A 76 11.45 -11.39 5.80
N GLN A 77 11.44 -10.67 6.91
CA GLN A 77 11.05 -11.23 8.19
C GLN A 77 9.57 -11.04 8.48
N ARG A 78 9.07 -9.81 8.38
CA ARG A 78 7.65 -9.50 8.55
C ARG A 78 7.18 -8.50 7.50
N VAL A 79 5.91 -8.65 7.11
CA VAL A 79 5.25 -7.75 6.16
C VAL A 79 3.92 -7.32 6.74
N SER A 80 3.61 -6.05 6.66
CA SER A 80 2.29 -5.53 6.96
C SER A 80 1.78 -4.72 5.77
N VAL A 81 0.61 -5.07 5.25
CA VAL A 81 -0.08 -4.31 4.21
C VAL A 81 -1.47 -3.98 4.73
N ILE A 82 -1.74 -2.70 4.93
CA ILE A 82 -3.05 -2.22 5.38
C ILE A 82 -3.56 -1.24 4.34
N HIS A 83 -4.70 -1.52 3.75
CA HIS A 83 -5.33 -0.63 2.79
C HIS A 83 -6.70 -0.21 3.28
N ARG A 84 -6.93 1.10 3.35
CA ARG A 84 -8.23 1.64 3.70
C ARG A 84 -9.11 1.72 2.46
N VAL A 85 -10.41 1.60 2.68
CA VAL A 85 -11.44 1.67 1.66
C VAL A 85 -12.58 2.56 2.16
N GLY A 86 -13.56 2.81 1.30
CA GLY A 86 -14.67 3.71 1.62
C GLY A 86 -14.31 5.16 1.39
N LEU A 87 -14.99 6.06 2.06
CA LEU A 87 -14.81 7.49 1.88
C LEU A 87 -13.64 8.01 2.71
N LEU A 88 -12.66 8.60 2.04
CA LEU A 88 -11.50 9.22 2.65
C LEU A 88 -11.45 10.69 2.25
N HIS A 89 -11.00 11.54 3.16
CA HIS A 89 -10.88 12.98 2.93
C HIS A 89 -9.42 13.37 2.71
N THR A 90 -9.22 14.54 2.13
CA THR A 90 -7.88 15.11 1.96
C THR A 90 -7.10 15.07 3.28
N GLY A 91 -5.89 14.55 3.21
CA GLY A 91 -5.01 14.37 4.37
C GLY A 91 -5.15 13.02 5.07
N ASP A 92 -6.19 12.27 4.79
CA ASP A 92 -6.34 10.93 5.36
C ASP A 92 -5.28 9.97 4.80
N GLU A 93 -4.81 9.07 5.64
CA GLU A 93 -3.93 8.00 5.23
C GLU A 93 -4.73 6.91 4.53
N ILE A 94 -4.21 6.40 3.41
CA ILE A 94 -4.91 5.43 2.57
C ILE A 94 -4.33 4.04 2.77
N VAL A 95 -3.01 3.94 2.78
CA VAL A 95 -2.31 2.66 2.69
C VAL A 95 -1.03 2.71 3.50
N LEU A 96 -0.71 1.57 4.11
CA LEU A 96 0.57 1.36 4.75
C LEU A 96 1.17 0.06 4.20
N VAL A 97 2.42 0.12 3.77
CA VAL A 97 3.21 -1.07 3.46
C VAL A 97 4.48 -1.04 4.31
N GLY A 98 4.61 -2.02 5.18
CA GLY A 98 5.75 -2.14 6.08
C GLY A 98 6.49 -3.45 5.88
N ILE A 99 7.81 -3.38 5.85
CA ILE A 99 8.70 -4.52 5.66
C ILE A 99 9.78 -4.49 6.72
N SER A 100 10.05 -5.61 7.38
CA SER A 100 11.26 -5.78 8.16
C SER A 100 12.15 -6.88 7.56
N SER A 101 13.45 -6.66 7.61
CA SER A 101 14.47 -7.55 7.08
C SER A 101 15.74 -7.43 7.90
N ALA A 102 16.68 -8.35 7.69
CA ALA A 102 18.01 -8.24 8.29
C ALA A 102 18.78 -7.05 7.71
N HIS A 103 18.56 -6.72 6.44
CA HIS A 103 19.30 -5.68 5.72
C HIS A 103 18.37 -4.73 4.98
N ARG A 104 18.77 -3.45 4.91
CA ARG A 104 17.97 -2.40 4.29
C ARG A 104 17.66 -2.63 2.81
N GLY A 105 18.58 -3.24 2.06
CA GLY A 105 18.39 -3.46 0.63
C GLY A 105 17.14 -4.26 0.32
N ASP A 106 16.98 -5.40 0.97
CA ASP A 106 15.79 -6.24 0.80
C ASP A 106 14.53 -5.53 1.27
N ALA A 107 14.61 -4.79 2.39
CA ALA A 107 13.47 -4.06 2.91
C ALA A 107 12.98 -2.97 1.93
N TYR A 108 13.89 -2.19 1.35
CA TYR A 108 13.53 -1.19 0.35
C TYR A 108 12.97 -1.81 -0.92
N HIS A 109 13.64 -2.82 -1.45
CA HIS A 109 13.23 -3.47 -2.70
C HIS A 109 11.86 -4.13 -2.57
N ALA A 110 11.63 -4.85 -1.48
CA ALA A 110 10.35 -5.51 -1.24
C ALA A 110 9.21 -4.49 -1.08
N ASN A 111 9.46 -3.39 -0.38
CA ASN A 111 8.46 -2.34 -0.20
C ASN A 111 8.09 -1.70 -1.54
N GLU A 112 9.08 -1.32 -2.33
CA GLU A 112 8.86 -0.72 -3.65
C GLU A 112 8.12 -1.68 -4.59
N PHE A 113 8.51 -2.95 -4.60
CA PHE A 113 7.84 -3.98 -5.40
C PHE A 113 6.36 -4.09 -5.04
N ILE A 114 6.05 -4.21 -3.75
CA ILE A 114 4.66 -4.35 -3.30
C ILE A 114 3.86 -3.11 -3.69
N MET A 115 4.41 -1.91 -3.51
CA MET A 115 3.73 -0.69 -3.89
C MET A 115 3.47 -0.59 -5.40
N ASP A 116 4.45 -0.96 -6.21
CA ASP A 116 4.29 -0.91 -7.67
C ASP A 116 3.17 -1.85 -8.15
N PHE A 117 3.13 -3.07 -7.62
CA PHE A 117 2.07 -4.02 -7.95
C PHE A 117 0.72 -3.60 -7.36
N LEU A 118 0.70 -3.09 -6.15
CA LEU A 118 -0.53 -2.62 -5.51
C LEU A 118 -1.18 -1.49 -6.31
N LYS A 119 -0.39 -0.56 -6.81
CA LYS A 119 -0.87 0.57 -7.62
C LYS A 119 -1.45 0.16 -8.97
N SER A 120 -1.06 -1.00 -9.49
CA SER A 120 -1.43 -1.40 -10.86
C SER A 120 -2.27 -2.67 -10.94
N LYS A 121 -2.13 -3.59 -9.98
CA LYS A 121 -2.73 -4.93 -10.03
C LYS A 121 -3.78 -5.20 -8.97
N ALA A 122 -3.80 -4.44 -7.88
CA ALA A 122 -4.80 -4.64 -6.84
C ALA A 122 -6.18 -4.15 -7.31
N PRO A 123 -7.26 -4.90 -7.01
CA PRO A 123 -8.59 -4.58 -7.52
C PRO A 123 -9.29 -3.52 -6.67
N PHE A 124 -8.79 -2.29 -6.75
CA PHE A 124 -9.40 -1.11 -6.16
C PHE A 124 -9.92 -0.19 -7.25
N TRP A 125 -11.11 0.33 -7.06
CA TRP A 125 -11.68 1.39 -7.89
C TRP A 125 -11.72 2.67 -7.08
N LYS A 126 -11.25 3.77 -7.68
CA LYS A 126 -11.10 5.07 -7.02
C LYS A 126 -11.95 6.12 -7.70
N LYS A 127 -12.72 6.85 -6.90
CA LYS A 127 -13.55 7.95 -7.38
C LYS A 127 -13.22 9.20 -6.58
N GLU A 128 -12.74 10.25 -7.26
CA GLU A 128 -12.41 11.52 -6.65
C GLU A 128 -13.58 12.48 -6.68
N GLN A 129 -13.76 13.26 -5.60
CA GLN A 129 -14.54 14.47 -5.60
C GLN A 129 -13.58 15.64 -5.76
N THR A 130 -13.73 16.39 -6.84
CA THR A 130 -12.87 17.54 -7.17
C THR A 130 -13.69 18.80 -7.30
N ASN A 131 -13.03 19.95 -7.45
CA ASN A 131 -13.66 21.23 -7.78
C ASN A 131 -14.32 21.22 -9.18
N GLN A 132 -14.05 20.20 -10.01
CA GLN A 132 -14.67 19.98 -11.31
C GLN A 132 -15.73 18.87 -11.31
N GLY A 133 -16.08 18.33 -10.12
CA GLY A 133 -17.05 17.25 -9.94
C GLY A 133 -16.40 15.91 -9.63
N GLU A 134 -17.21 14.86 -9.66
CA GLU A 134 -16.76 13.49 -9.41
C GLU A 134 -16.13 12.88 -10.65
N ARG A 135 -15.09 12.06 -10.44
CA ARG A 135 -14.48 11.30 -11.55
C ARG A 135 -13.87 10.00 -11.04
N TRP A 136 -13.95 8.94 -11.84
CA TRP A 136 -13.20 7.72 -11.63
C TRP A 136 -11.76 7.91 -12.05
N ILE A 137 -10.83 7.31 -11.29
CA ILE A 137 -9.39 7.43 -11.56
C ILE A 137 -8.87 6.08 -12.04
N GLU A 138 -8.07 6.13 -13.11
CA GLU A 138 -7.33 4.96 -13.59
C GLU A 138 -5.88 5.00 -13.08
N ALA A 139 -5.20 3.84 -13.12
CA ALA A 139 -3.79 3.77 -12.82
C ALA A 139 -3.01 4.70 -13.74
N ARG A 140 -2.04 5.44 -13.17
CA ARG A 140 -1.21 6.34 -13.96
C ARG A 140 -0.28 5.56 -14.88
N GLU A 141 0.11 6.16 -15.98
CA GLU A 141 1.10 5.58 -16.88
C GLU A 141 2.43 5.33 -16.17
N SER A 142 2.84 6.25 -15.28
CA SER A 142 4.04 6.08 -14.46
C SER A 142 3.95 4.85 -13.54
N ASP A 143 2.76 4.52 -13.04
CA ASP A 143 2.56 3.33 -12.21
C ASP A 143 2.70 2.05 -13.05
N LYS A 144 2.18 2.06 -14.28
CA LYS A 144 2.31 0.94 -15.21
C LYS A 144 3.77 0.73 -15.63
N GLU A 145 4.48 1.83 -15.90
CA GLU A 145 5.89 1.79 -16.27
C GLU A 145 6.76 1.26 -15.12
N ALA A 146 6.42 1.59 -13.87
CA ALA A 146 7.13 1.12 -12.70
C ALA A 146 7.15 -0.41 -12.61
N LEU A 147 6.12 -1.10 -13.09
CA LEU A 147 6.08 -2.55 -13.11
C LEU A 147 7.18 -3.16 -13.99
N SER A 148 7.65 -2.45 -14.99
CA SER A 148 8.65 -2.96 -15.93
C SER A 148 10.00 -3.25 -15.27
N LYS A 149 10.26 -2.71 -14.07
CA LYS A 149 11.47 -2.97 -13.29
C LYS A 149 11.54 -4.40 -12.75
N TRP A 150 10.40 -5.02 -12.61
CA TRP A 150 10.25 -6.28 -11.90
C TRP A 150 9.92 -7.45 -12.84
#